data_f760359424e0b0ee75b6d4f3e2e9ae9f
#
_entry.id   f760359424e0b0ee75b6d4f3e2e9ae9f
#
_cell.length_a   1.000
_cell.length_b   1.000
_cell.length_c   1.000
_cell.angle_alpha   90.00
_cell.angle_beta   90.00
_cell.angle_gamma   90.00
#
_symmetry.space_group_name_H-M   'P 1'
#
loop_
_entity.id
_entity.type
_entity.pdbx_description
1 polymer ?
#
loop_
_entity_poly.entity_id
_entity_poly.type
_entity_poly.pdbx_seq_one_letter_code
_entity_poly.pdbx_strand_id
1 'polypeptide(L)'
;MFNEANSVEDYVRDLLCGKQDAAVREPLFKGALLTSLAAGLGWQYIPADRLPRDFNDVLVEPHLREALIRLNPEIAEKPDRADEVIYKLRAILLSVQSDGLVRANEEFTAWLRGERSMPFGPNNEHTPVRLVDFDTLGNNQFVCTQQFVYSPKKLRPDLVLIVNGIPLVVGETKTPVRPAISWVDAAADIHDDYEVNIPALFVPNVFSFGTEGKSYRFGAVRMPLDLWAPWRDSDQGAHDGLSELRLAVESMLQPAVVLDILGSFTLFATDKKRRKIKIICRYQQYEAANQIVERVLVGLIKKGLIWHFQGSGKSLLMVFAAQKLRLHPVLKNPTIIIVVDRIDLDTQITATFSAADIPNIVPAATREELQRMLAQDVRKIIITTIHKFAEAPGVLNDRKNIIVMVDEAHRTQEGDLGRKMREALPNAFLFGLTGTPINRADRNTFWAFGAAEDKNGYMSRYSFEESIRDKATLPLHFEARLVQLRVDKVAIDEAFQNITSDMAEEDAAELSKMAAKMGVLVKSPERIRTLVKDIVEHYQTKGRTTRCCRPSAGRTDLSPARATG
;
A
#
# COMPACT_ATOMS: atom_id res chain seq x y z
N MET A 1 38.05 14.26 3.14
CA MET A 1 37.80 12.81 3.21
C MET A 1 36.33 12.64 3.42
N PHE A 2 35.62 12.07 2.47
CA PHE A 2 34.20 11.75 2.61
C PHE A 2 34.10 10.53 3.53
N ASN A 3 33.65 10.72 4.75
CA ASN A 3 33.27 9.66 5.68
C ASN A 3 31.82 9.28 5.45
N GLU A 4 31.43 8.05 5.76
CA GLU A 4 30.09 7.49 5.68
C GLU A 4 29.04 8.39 6.35
N ALA A 5 29.35 8.92 7.52
CA ALA A 5 28.52 9.84 8.30
C ALA A 5 28.35 11.24 7.67
N ASN A 6 29.26 11.71 6.81
CA ASN A 6 29.31 13.11 6.39
C ASN A 6 28.72 13.39 5.00
N SER A 7 28.06 12.40 4.34
CA SER A 7 27.56 12.62 2.97
C SER A 7 26.07 12.37 2.81
N VAL A 8 25.57 11.19 3.17
CA VAL A 8 24.15 10.81 2.97
C VAL A 8 23.31 11.18 4.18
N GLU A 9 23.79 10.88 5.38
CA GLU A 9 23.12 11.20 6.64
C GLU A 9 22.92 12.71 6.80
N ASP A 10 23.98 13.50 6.62
CA ASP A 10 23.92 14.97 6.66
C ASP A 10 23.03 15.54 5.56
N TYR A 11 23.05 14.94 4.36
CA TYR A 11 22.18 15.36 3.27
C TYR A 11 20.69 15.18 3.59
N VAL A 12 20.31 14.04 4.17
CA VAL A 12 18.92 13.78 4.58
C VAL A 12 18.53 14.74 5.72
N ARG A 13 19.40 14.93 6.74
CA ARG A 13 19.16 15.92 7.80
C ARG A 13 18.93 17.33 7.25
N ASP A 14 19.78 17.76 6.30
CA ASP A 14 19.70 19.11 5.71
C ASP A 14 18.41 19.30 4.88
N LEU A 15 17.91 18.24 4.23
CA LEU A 15 16.58 18.26 3.60
C LEU A 15 15.46 18.41 4.64
N LEU A 16 15.55 17.69 5.75
CA LEU A 16 14.52 17.69 6.79
C LEU A 16 14.47 19.00 7.58
N CYS A 17 15.65 19.50 7.97
CA CYS A 17 15.76 20.59 8.95
C CYS A 17 16.19 21.94 8.36
N GLY A 18 16.56 21.98 7.07
CA GLY A 18 17.25 23.12 6.49
C GLY A 18 18.73 23.17 6.85
N LYS A 19 19.52 23.93 6.09
CA LYS A 19 20.94 24.11 6.40
C LYS A 19 21.12 24.99 7.62
N GLN A 20 21.71 24.44 8.66
CA GLN A 20 21.96 25.15 9.90
C GLN A 20 23.13 26.15 9.84
N ASP A 21 24.04 26.03 8.84
CA ASP A 21 25.21 26.92 8.67
C ASP A 21 25.35 27.32 7.19
N ALA A 22 24.68 28.38 6.79
CA ALA A 22 24.81 28.94 5.43
C ALA A 22 26.19 29.61 5.19
N ALA A 23 27.08 29.67 6.19
CA ALA A 23 28.29 30.51 6.14
C ALA A 23 29.59 29.76 5.76
N VAL A 24 29.68 28.46 5.73
CA VAL A 24 31.00 27.76 5.71
C VAL A 24 31.19 26.66 4.65
N ARG A 25 30.22 26.28 3.83
CA ARG A 25 30.46 25.24 2.81
C ARG A 25 30.05 25.66 1.40
N GLU A 26 31.02 25.68 0.48
CA GLU A 26 30.76 25.84 -0.95
C GLU A 26 29.76 24.75 -1.43
N PRO A 27 28.75 25.14 -2.21
CA PRO A 27 27.75 24.21 -2.69
C PRO A 27 28.34 23.21 -3.69
N LEU A 28 28.19 21.93 -3.41
CA LEU A 28 28.56 20.83 -4.31
C LEU A 28 27.74 20.81 -5.62
N PHE A 29 26.65 21.58 -5.69
CA PHE A 29 25.81 21.71 -6.88
C PHE A 29 25.33 23.16 -7.07
N LYS A 30 25.58 23.73 -8.23
CA LYS A 30 25.10 25.08 -8.64
C LYS A 30 23.71 24.92 -9.30
N GLY A 31 22.68 25.59 -8.78
CA GLY A 31 21.36 25.69 -9.43
C GLY A 31 20.17 25.73 -8.45
N ALA A 32 18.95 25.60 -8.95
CA ALA A 32 17.68 25.70 -8.20
C ALA A 32 17.52 24.75 -6.98
N LEU A 33 18.44 23.81 -6.81
CA LEU A 33 18.54 22.91 -5.64
C LEU A 33 18.76 23.65 -4.29
N LEU A 34 19.29 24.86 -4.32
CA LEU A 34 19.73 25.57 -3.09
C LEU A 34 18.57 26.20 -2.29
N THR A 35 17.47 26.54 -2.93
CA THR A 35 16.35 27.22 -2.27
C THR A 35 15.51 26.29 -1.39
N SER A 36 15.35 24.99 -1.76
CA SER A 36 14.59 24.02 -0.95
C SER A 36 15.38 23.53 0.26
N LEU A 37 16.70 23.41 0.16
CA LEU A 37 17.56 23.02 1.28
C LEU A 37 17.65 24.11 2.37
N ALA A 38 17.40 25.37 2.03
CA ALA A 38 17.49 26.46 3.01
C ALA A 38 16.32 26.48 4.00
N ALA A 39 15.11 26.05 3.57
CA ALA A 39 13.90 26.13 4.39
C ALA A 39 13.62 24.85 5.22
N GLY A 40 14.13 23.68 4.80
CA GLY A 40 13.79 22.38 5.39
C GLY A 40 12.32 21.97 5.25
N LEU A 41 11.99 20.79 5.74
CA LEU A 41 10.61 20.24 5.70
C LEU A 41 9.80 20.51 7.00
N GLY A 42 10.37 21.28 7.94
CA GLY A 42 9.71 21.62 9.19
C GLY A 42 10.11 20.76 10.39
N TRP A 43 11.16 19.95 10.27
CA TRP A 43 11.80 19.25 11.39
C TRP A 43 12.84 20.15 12.05
N GLN A 44 12.89 20.14 13.38
CA GLN A 44 13.93 20.82 14.15
C GLN A 44 15.07 19.85 14.43
N TYR A 45 16.29 20.21 14.07
CA TYR A 45 17.46 19.40 14.42
C TYR A 45 17.84 19.60 15.89
N ILE A 46 17.90 18.49 16.65
CA ILE A 46 18.46 18.46 18.02
C ILE A 46 19.48 17.32 18.05
N PRO A 47 20.76 17.60 18.30
CA PRO A 47 21.78 16.57 18.49
C PRO A 47 21.39 15.57 19.58
N ALA A 48 21.73 14.30 19.42
CA ALA A 48 21.31 13.24 20.35
C ALA A 48 21.81 13.44 21.79
N ASP A 49 22.96 14.07 21.97
CA ASP A 49 23.56 14.43 23.27
C ASP A 49 22.85 15.61 23.96
N ARG A 50 22.02 16.37 23.23
CA ARG A 50 21.22 17.48 23.77
C ARG A 50 19.76 17.12 23.98
N LEU A 51 19.33 15.92 23.58
CA LEU A 51 17.99 15.43 23.89
C LEU A 51 17.88 15.18 25.40
N PRO A 52 16.84 15.70 26.08
CA PRO A 52 16.67 15.54 27.52
C PRO A 52 16.15 14.14 27.86
N ARG A 53 16.98 13.11 27.70
CA ARG A 53 16.67 11.70 27.97
C ARG A 53 17.93 10.94 28.40
N ASP A 54 17.74 9.85 29.11
CA ASP A 54 18.82 8.88 29.33
C ASP A 54 18.98 7.95 28.15
N PHE A 55 20.17 7.38 27.94
CA PHE A 55 20.43 6.45 26.83
C PHE A 55 19.62 5.15 26.91
N ASN A 56 19.01 4.86 28.06
CA ASN A 56 18.11 3.72 28.24
C ASN A 56 16.65 4.04 27.91
N ASP A 57 16.31 5.30 27.71
CA ASP A 57 14.95 5.73 27.45
C ASP A 57 14.70 5.79 25.94
N VAL A 58 13.56 5.24 25.52
CA VAL A 58 13.05 5.37 24.16
C VAL A 58 12.39 6.72 23.97
N LEU A 59 11.63 7.17 24.98
CA LEU A 59 10.86 8.40 24.94
C LEU A 59 11.72 9.58 25.42
N VAL A 60 11.53 10.73 24.79
CA VAL A 60 12.02 12.02 25.29
C VAL A 60 10.94 12.58 26.21
N GLU A 61 10.91 12.10 27.46
CA GLU A 61 9.79 12.32 28.38
C GLU A 61 9.46 13.78 28.68
N PRO A 62 10.44 14.70 28.84
CA PRO A 62 10.09 16.11 29.01
C PRO A 62 9.28 16.67 27.84
N HIS A 63 9.65 16.34 26.59
CA HIS A 63 8.89 16.76 25.41
C HIS A 63 7.50 16.11 25.37
N LEU A 64 7.41 14.82 25.73
CA LEU A 64 6.14 14.11 25.78
C LEU A 64 5.21 14.68 26.85
N ARG A 65 5.75 14.99 28.05
CA ARG A 65 4.99 15.60 29.15
C ARG A 65 4.42 16.97 28.74
N GLU A 66 5.24 17.82 28.10
CA GLU A 66 4.78 19.12 27.59
C GLU A 66 3.67 18.96 26.54
N ALA A 67 3.81 17.98 25.62
CA ALA A 67 2.79 17.71 24.61
C ALA A 67 1.49 17.19 25.25
N LEU A 68 1.56 16.28 26.22
CA LEU A 68 0.39 15.77 26.93
C LEU A 68 -0.39 16.89 27.61
N ILE A 69 0.32 17.82 28.28
CA ILE A 69 -0.30 18.99 28.93
C ILE A 69 -0.94 19.91 27.87
N ARG A 70 -0.25 20.15 26.77
CA ARG A 70 -0.72 21.05 25.69
C ARG A 70 -1.94 20.51 24.96
N LEU A 71 -1.98 19.19 24.70
CA LEU A 71 -3.00 18.58 23.85
C LEU A 71 -4.25 18.07 24.59
N ASN A 72 -4.20 18.00 25.93
CA ASN A 72 -5.29 17.41 26.72
C ASN A 72 -5.69 18.35 27.86
N PRO A 73 -6.88 18.97 27.79
CA PRO A 73 -7.36 19.88 28.83
C PRO A 73 -7.39 19.28 30.24
N GLU A 74 -7.80 18.01 30.34
CA GLU A 74 -7.88 17.30 31.63
C GLU A 74 -6.51 17.06 32.26
N ILE A 75 -5.46 16.94 31.43
CA ILE A 75 -4.07 16.85 31.90
C ILE A 75 -3.52 18.25 32.22
N ALA A 76 -3.92 19.28 31.46
CA ALA A 76 -3.53 20.67 31.74
C ALA A 76 -4.05 21.14 33.10
N GLU A 77 -5.27 20.73 33.49
CA GLU A 77 -5.86 21.00 34.81
C GLU A 77 -5.10 20.29 35.95
N LYS A 78 -4.57 19.09 35.69
CA LYS A 78 -3.86 18.27 36.67
C LYS A 78 -2.61 17.67 36.02
N PRO A 79 -1.47 18.37 35.97
CA PRO A 79 -0.25 17.96 35.23
C PRO A 79 0.35 16.61 35.63
N ASP A 80 0.11 16.13 36.85
CA ASP A 80 0.58 14.80 37.32
C ASP A 80 -0.04 13.64 36.52
N ARG A 81 -1.20 13.86 35.88
CA ARG A 81 -1.83 12.88 35.00
C ARG A 81 -0.98 12.54 33.76
N ALA A 82 -0.06 13.43 33.35
CA ALA A 82 0.90 13.15 32.31
C ALA A 82 1.82 11.96 32.69
N ASP A 83 2.22 11.89 33.97
CA ASP A 83 3.09 10.81 34.46
C ASP A 83 2.37 9.46 34.47
N GLU A 84 1.05 9.47 34.73
CA GLU A 84 0.21 8.26 34.62
C GLU A 84 0.19 7.73 33.17
N VAL A 85 0.05 8.61 32.18
CA VAL A 85 0.09 8.26 30.75
C VAL A 85 1.47 7.74 30.36
N ILE A 86 2.55 8.45 30.75
CA ILE A 86 3.93 8.05 30.47
C ILE A 86 4.21 6.66 31.07
N TYR A 87 3.74 6.40 32.27
CA TYR A 87 3.86 5.08 32.91
C TYR A 87 3.18 3.97 32.07
N LYS A 88 1.97 4.23 31.53
CA LYS A 88 1.29 3.28 30.64
C LYS A 88 2.07 3.02 29.35
N LEU A 89 2.60 4.07 28.74
CA LEU A 89 3.40 3.95 27.53
C LEU A 89 4.70 3.17 27.77
N ARG A 90 5.37 3.41 28.90
CA ARG A 90 6.55 2.62 29.32
C ARG A 90 6.20 1.12 29.50
N ALA A 91 5.04 0.81 30.07
CA ALA A 91 4.61 -0.57 30.21
C ALA A 91 4.43 -1.26 28.85
N ILE A 92 3.92 -0.54 27.82
CA ILE A 92 3.81 -1.06 26.46
C ILE A 92 5.19 -1.27 25.83
N LEU A 93 6.16 -0.34 26.03
CA LEU A 93 7.52 -0.54 25.57
C LEU A 93 8.16 -1.79 26.16
N LEU A 94 7.89 -2.09 27.43
CA LEU A 94 8.41 -3.28 28.11
C LEU A 94 7.69 -4.56 27.67
N SER A 95 6.42 -4.49 27.25
CA SER A 95 5.65 -5.66 26.82
C SER A 95 6.20 -6.32 25.55
N VAL A 96 7.11 -5.66 24.85
CA VAL A 96 7.80 -6.24 23.69
C VAL A 96 8.47 -7.58 23.98
N GLN A 97 8.86 -7.83 25.22
CA GLN A 97 9.50 -9.07 25.66
C GLN A 97 8.49 -10.23 25.75
N SER A 98 7.25 -9.96 26.17
CA SER A 98 6.18 -10.96 26.35
C SER A 98 5.31 -11.12 25.10
N ASP A 99 4.91 -10.01 24.49
CA ASP A 99 3.89 -9.98 23.45
C ASP A 99 4.49 -9.98 22.03
N GLY A 100 5.76 -9.67 21.93
CA GLY A 100 6.49 -9.49 20.68
C GLY A 100 6.27 -8.10 20.05
N LEU A 101 7.21 -7.73 19.19
CA LEU A 101 7.33 -6.36 18.68
C LEU A 101 6.07 -5.86 17.92
N VAL A 102 5.46 -6.70 17.08
CA VAL A 102 4.31 -6.25 16.28
C VAL A 102 3.08 -5.98 17.12
N ARG A 103 2.82 -6.78 18.16
CA ARG A 103 1.68 -6.56 19.07
C ARG A 103 1.89 -5.34 19.95
N ALA A 104 3.09 -5.16 20.50
CA ALA A 104 3.42 -3.97 21.26
C ALA A 104 3.29 -2.71 20.38
N ASN A 105 3.73 -2.78 19.11
CA ASN A 105 3.58 -1.70 18.14
C ASN A 105 2.10 -1.43 17.80
N GLU A 106 1.24 -2.46 17.66
CA GLU A 106 -0.21 -2.31 17.46
C GLU A 106 -0.85 -1.55 18.63
N GLU A 107 -0.57 -1.95 19.86
CA GLU A 107 -1.09 -1.28 21.05
C GLU A 107 -0.60 0.17 21.17
N PHE A 108 0.70 0.40 20.92
CA PHE A 108 1.23 1.77 20.95
C PHE A 108 0.64 2.64 19.83
N THR A 109 0.41 2.08 18.64
CA THR A 109 -0.24 2.78 17.52
C THR A 109 -1.66 3.22 17.90
N ALA A 110 -2.41 2.40 18.65
CA ALA A 110 -3.73 2.78 19.13
C ALA A 110 -3.68 3.98 20.10
N TRP A 111 -2.65 4.07 20.95
CA TRP A 111 -2.41 5.26 21.77
C TRP A 111 -2.07 6.49 20.90
N LEU A 112 -1.19 6.35 19.91
CA LEU A 112 -0.81 7.44 19.02
C LEU A 112 -2.02 8.00 18.25
N ARG A 113 -2.99 7.15 17.91
CA ARG A 113 -4.22 7.55 17.22
C ARG A 113 -5.31 8.13 18.12
N GLY A 114 -5.07 8.19 19.45
CA GLY A 114 -6.08 8.63 20.39
C GLY A 114 -7.24 7.63 20.59
N GLU A 115 -7.03 6.36 20.26
CA GLU A 115 -8.03 5.29 20.44
C GLU A 115 -8.04 4.73 21.87
N ARG A 116 -7.16 5.22 22.73
CA ARG A 116 -7.06 4.85 24.15
C ARG A 116 -7.49 6.00 25.05
N SER A 117 -8.06 5.66 26.18
CA SER A 117 -8.63 6.61 27.14
C SER A 117 -8.11 6.36 28.56
N MET A 118 -8.15 7.41 29.36
CA MET A 118 -7.84 7.38 30.80
C MET A 118 -9.01 7.94 31.59
N PRO A 119 -9.17 7.55 32.90
CA PRO A 119 -10.28 7.99 33.74
C PRO A 119 -10.07 9.41 34.27
N PHE A 120 -9.91 10.38 33.36
CA PHE A 120 -9.56 11.77 33.67
C PHE A 120 -10.76 12.73 33.67
N GLY A 121 -11.90 12.29 33.18
CA GLY A 121 -13.11 13.07 33.18
C GLY A 121 -13.79 13.18 34.55
N PRO A 122 -14.90 13.95 34.65
CA PRO A 122 -15.69 14.02 35.85
C PRO A 122 -16.17 12.63 36.32
N ASN A 123 -16.12 12.36 37.62
CA ASN A 123 -16.51 11.05 38.19
C ASN A 123 -15.72 9.87 37.64
N ASN A 124 -14.46 10.05 37.24
CA ASN A 124 -13.61 9.05 36.60
C ASN A 124 -14.16 8.55 35.23
N GLU A 125 -14.88 9.37 34.50
CA GLU A 125 -15.23 9.08 33.14
C GLU A 125 -13.97 8.95 32.27
N HIS A 126 -13.99 7.98 31.35
CA HIS A 126 -12.88 7.76 30.45
C HIS A 126 -12.86 8.81 29.34
N THR A 127 -11.78 9.60 29.25
CA THR A 127 -11.52 10.57 28.18
C THR A 127 -10.40 10.08 27.27
N PRO A 128 -10.53 10.22 25.93
CA PRO A 128 -9.44 9.88 25.02
C PRO A 128 -8.19 10.73 25.32
N VAL A 129 -7.01 10.10 25.26
CA VAL A 129 -5.73 10.79 25.45
C VAL A 129 -5.10 11.06 24.09
N ARG A 130 -4.78 12.32 23.82
CA ARG A 130 -4.10 12.75 22.60
C ARG A 130 -2.59 12.82 22.81
N LEU A 131 -1.83 11.99 22.10
CA LEU A 131 -0.37 12.05 22.03
C LEU A 131 0.10 12.91 20.85
N VAL A 132 -0.74 12.99 19.80
CA VAL A 132 -0.49 13.71 18.55
C VAL A 132 -1.75 14.47 18.14
N ASP A 133 -1.57 15.68 17.61
CA ASP A 133 -2.64 16.44 16.97
C ASP A 133 -2.56 16.26 15.45
N PHE A 134 -3.53 15.55 14.88
CA PHE A 134 -3.64 15.29 13.45
C PHE A 134 -4.28 16.44 12.68
N ASP A 135 -5.05 17.29 13.36
CA ASP A 135 -5.82 18.37 12.76
C ASP A 135 -4.98 19.64 12.63
N THR A 136 -4.22 19.98 13.69
CA THR A 136 -3.39 21.19 13.75
C THR A 136 -1.92 20.81 13.94
N LEU A 137 -1.21 20.67 12.83
CA LEU A 137 0.19 20.21 12.84
C LEU A 137 1.09 21.06 13.74
N GLY A 138 0.86 22.39 13.80
CA GLY A 138 1.61 23.32 14.62
C GLY A 138 1.49 23.09 16.13
N ASN A 139 0.55 22.27 16.57
CA ASN A 139 0.42 21.85 17.96
C ASN A 139 1.37 20.71 18.32
N ASN A 140 2.11 20.15 17.35
CA ASN A 140 3.11 19.11 17.61
C ASN A 140 4.54 19.70 17.57
N GLN A 141 5.44 19.02 18.25
CA GLN A 141 6.89 19.26 18.15
C GLN A 141 7.48 18.18 17.24
N PHE A 142 8.18 18.60 16.18
CA PHE A 142 8.84 17.71 15.22
C PHE A 142 10.36 17.84 15.36
N VAL A 143 11.02 16.78 15.78
CA VAL A 143 12.47 16.75 16.01
C VAL A 143 13.13 15.69 15.14
N CYS A 144 14.20 16.06 14.46
CA CYS A 144 15.14 15.14 13.81
C CYS A 144 16.42 15.08 14.64
N THR A 145 16.89 13.87 14.91
CA THR A 145 18.17 13.65 15.59
C THR A 145 19.02 12.65 14.82
N GLN A 146 20.33 12.82 14.88
CA GLN A 146 21.30 11.90 14.31
C GLN A 146 21.98 11.09 15.41
N GLN A 147 22.39 9.86 15.05
CA GLN A 147 23.21 9.01 15.92
C GLN A 147 22.55 8.76 17.29
N PHE A 148 21.28 8.31 17.26
CA PHE A 148 20.47 8.09 18.45
C PHE A 148 20.95 6.87 19.24
N VAL A 149 21.82 7.09 20.23
CA VAL A 149 22.35 6.02 21.07
C VAL A 149 21.26 5.43 21.95
N TYR A 150 21.10 4.11 21.92
CA TYR A 150 20.21 3.36 22.80
C TYR A 150 20.97 2.20 23.47
N SER A 151 20.96 2.20 24.81
CA SER A 151 21.58 1.17 25.65
C SER A 151 20.61 0.00 25.90
N PRO A 152 21.04 -1.23 26.29
CA PRO A 152 22.38 -1.53 26.79
C PRO A 152 23.42 -1.86 25.72
N LYS A 153 23.02 -2.08 24.45
CA LYS A 153 23.95 -2.54 23.41
C LYS A 153 24.72 -1.41 22.71
N LYS A 154 24.44 -0.14 23.04
CA LYS A 154 25.02 1.04 22.42
C LYS A 154 24.84 1.10 20.91
N LEU A 155 23.73 0.48 20.41
CA LEU A 155 23.33 0.59 19.02
C LEU A 155 22.89 2.03 18.73
N ARG A 156 23.11 2.46 17.50
CA ARG A 156 23.07 3.88 17.18
C ARG A 156 22.50 4.09 15.77
N PRO A 157 21.15 4.04 15.62
CA PRO A 157 20.52 4.42 14.37
C PRO A 157 20.96 5.82 13.90
N ASP A 158 21.21 5.94 12.59
CA ASP A 158 21.73 7.17 11.99
C ASP A 158 20.76 8.34 12.12
N LEU A 159 19.48 8.13 11.84
CA LEU A 159 18.44 9.15 11.85
C LEU A 159 17.22 8.67 12.62
N VAL A 160 16.70 9.49 13.52
CA VAL A 160 15.42 9.24 14.20
C VAL A 160 14.56 10.51 14.15
N LEU A 161 13.33 10.34 13.67
CA LEU A 161 12.32 11.39 13.64
C LEU A 161 11.37 11.22 14.82
N ILE A 162 11.28 12.25 15.63
CA ILE A 162 10.60 12.25 16.92
C ILE A 162 9.45 13.26 16.87
N VAL A 163 8.26 12.83 17.24
CA VAL A 163 7.08 13.70 17.36
C VAL A 163 6.63 13.71 18.81
N ASN A 164 6.54 14.90 19.41
CA ASN A 164 6.14 15.07 20.80
C ASN A 164 6.91 14.16 21.78
N GLY A 165 8.22 14.00 21.55
CA GLY A 165 9.07 13.13 22.35
C GLY A 165 8.97 11.63 22.06
N ILE A 166 8.22 11.21 21.04
CA ILE A 166 8.01 9.82 20.66
C ILE A 166 8.72 9.53 19.32
N PRO A 167 9.67 8.57 19.24
CA PRO A 167 10.37 8.23 18.01
C PRO A 167 9.43 7.46 17.03
N LEU A 168 9.05 8.10 15.93
CA LEU A 168 8.12 7.53 14.97
C LEU A 168 8.77 6.93 13.73
N VAL A 169 9.93 7.45 13.29
CA VAL A 169 10.62 6.96 12.10
C VAL A 169 12.09 6.73 12.43
N VAL A 170 12.62 5.60 11.95
CA VAL A 170 14.04 5.24 12.06
C VAL A 170 14.62 5.14 10.67
N GLY A 171 15.72 5.83 10.41
CA GLY A 171 16.44 5.81 9.15
C GLY A 171 17.87 5.32 9.33
N GLU A 172 18.32 4.50 8.40
CA GLU A 172 19.69 4.03 8.31
C GLU A 172 20.28 4.40 6.96
N THR A 173 21.50 4.89 6.96
CA THR A 173 22.19 5.37 5.75
C THR A 173 23.47 4.59 5.51
N LYS A 174 23.83 4.41 4.26
CA LYS A 174 25.08 3.78 3.86
C LYS A 174 25.83 4.66 2.86
N THR A 175 27.11 4.37 2.69
CA THR A 175 27.96 5.12 1.75
C THR A 175 27.68 4.77 0.31
N PRO A 176 27.51 5.76 -0.60
CA PRO A 176 27.33 5.51 -2.04
C PRO A 176 28.62 5.13 -2.76
N VAL A 177 29.78 5.23 -2.08
CA VAL A 177 31.12 5.09 -2.70
C VAL A 177 31.50 3.62 -2.94
N ARG A 178 30.94 2.69 -2.17
CA ARG A 178 31.24 1.26 -2.29
C ARG A 178 30.17 0.57 -3.14
N PRO A 179 30.48 0.08 -4.35
CA PRO A 179 29.49 -0.56 -5.24
C PRO A 179 28.81 -1.81 -4.65
N ALA A 180 29.46 -2.49 -3.70
CA ALA A 180 28.93 -3.67 -3.04
C ALA A 180 27.90 -3.36 -1.94
N ILE A 181 27.77 -2.09 -1.52
CA ILE A 181 26.85 -1.66 -0.48
C ILE A 181 25.61 -1.04 -1.15
N SER A 182 24.44 -1.40 -0.65
CA SER A 182 23.14 -0.98 -1.16
C SER A 182 22.19 -0.61 -0.02
N TRP A 183 21.02 -0.13 -0.35
CA TRP A 183 19.95 0.09 0.62
C TRP A 183 19.57 -1.17 1.42
N VAL A 184 19.85 -2.37 0.86
CA VAL A 184 19.58 -3.65 1.54
C VAL A 184 20.42 -3.79 2.80
N ASP A 185 21.67 -3.30 2.77
CA ASP A 185 22.56 -3.34 3.94
C ASP A 185 22.02 -2.42 5.04
N ALA A 186 21.55 -1.22 4.69
CA ALA A 186 20.88 -0.32 5.64
C ALA A 186 19.60 -0.93 6.23
N ALA A 187 18.78 -1.52 5.38
CA ALA A 187 17.54 -2.17 5.80
C ALA A 187 17.80 -3.42 6.66
N ALA A 188 18.88 -4.17 6.40
CA ALA A 188 19.30 -5.33 7.19
C ALA A 188 19.75 -4.92 8.60
N ASP A 189 20.49 -3.82 8.73
CA ASP A 189 20.87 -3.30 10.05
C ASP A 189 19.63 -2.98 10.88
N ILE A 190 18.59 -2.40 10.27
CA ILE A 190 17.32 -2.15 10.96
C ILE A 190 16.62 -3.46 11.31
N HIS A 191 16.35 -4.30 10.30
CA HIS A 191 15.48 -5.47 10.44
C HIS A 191 16.13 -6.61 11.24
N ASP A 192 17.43 -6.92 10.97
CA ASP A 192 18.11 -8.09 11.50
C ASP A 192 18.90 -7.77 12.79
N ASP A 193 19.29 -6.51 12.99
CA ASP A 193 20.04 -6.09 14.19
C ASP A 193 19.18 -5.22 15.12
N TYR A 194 18.72 -4.03 14.70
CA TYR A 194 18.08 -3.08 15.62
C TYR A 194 16.73 -3.58 16.14
N GLU A 195 15.85 -4.07 15.26
CA GLU A 195 14.55 -4.62 15.68
C GLU A 195 14.67 -5.86 16.57
N VAL A 196 15.80 -6.57 16.51
CA VAL A 196 16.08 -7.76 17.35
C VAL A 196 16.72 -7.37 18.67
N ASN A 197 17.68 -6.47 18.64
CA ASN A 197 18.54 -6.17 19.78
C ASN A 197 18.04 -4.99 20.63
N ILE A 198 17.31 -4.04 20.02
CA ILE A 198 16.71 -2.88 20.69
C ILE A 198 15.22 -2.72 20.30
N PRO A 199 14.39 -3.77 20.40
CA PRO A 199 13.03 -3.78 19.89
C PRO A 199 12.14 -2.70 20.51
N ALA A 200 12.42 -2.25 21.73
CA ALA A 200 11.64 -1.22 22.39
C ALA A 200 11.64 0.12 21.62
N LEU A 201 12.72 0.46 20.89
CA LEU A 201 12.77 1.63 20.03
C LEU A 201 11.75 1.58 18.89
N PHE A 202 11.41 0.37 18.44
CA PHE A 202 10.48 0.13 17.32
C PHE A 202 9.03 -0.08 17.76
N VAL A 203 8.74 -0.08 19.06
CA VAL A 203 7.36 -0.14 19.56
C VAL A 203 6.52 1.06 19.11
N PRO A 204 6.99 2.33 19.17
CA PRO A 204 6.25 3.47 18.63
C PRO A 204 6.45 3.70 17.12
N ASN A 205 7.31 2.92 16.46
CA ASN A 205 7.71 3.16 15.06
C ASN A 205 6.55 3.04 14.08
N VAL A 206 6.41 4.02 13.18
CA VAL A 206 5.43 4.02 12.08
C VAL A 206 5.99 3.24 10.89
N PHE A 207 7.19 3.61 10.46
CA PHE A 207 7.97 2.92 9.43
C PHE A 207 9.46 3.21 9.62
N SER A 208 10.28 2.42 8.95
CA SER A 208 11.72 2.66 8.87
C SER A 208 12.14 2.79 7.41
N PHE A 209 13.27 3.47 7.15
CA PHE A 209 13.82 3.59 5.82
C PHE A 209 15.32 3.30 5.78
N GLY A 210 15.77 2.77 4.64
CA GLY A 210 17.18 2.53 4.33
C GLY A 210 17.59 3.15 3.00
N THR A 211 18.78 3.73 2.95
CA THR A 211 19.32 4.34 1.73
C THR A 211 20.85 4.29 1.70
N GLU A 212 21.41 4.18 0.49
CA GLU A 212 22.82 4.40 0.21
C GLU A 212 23.06 5.68 -0.61
N GLY A 213 22.07 6.58 -0.65
CA GLY A 213 22.16 7.83 -1.41
C GLY A 213 21.72 7.74 -2.88
N LYS A 214 21.48 6.54 -3.42
CA LYS A 214 20.98 6.32 -4.79
C LYS A 214 19.58 5.78 -4.82
N SER A 215 19.26 4.89 -3.88
CA SER A 215 17.94 4.28 -3.73
C SER A 215 17.40 4.57 -2.34
N TYR A 216 16.09 4.74 -2.27
CA TYR A 216 15.36 4.88 -1.01
C TYR A 216 14.35 3.76 -0.91
N ARG A 217 14.34 3.04 0.22
CA ARG A 217 13.35 1.99 0.50
C ARG A 217 12.86 2.12 1.92
N PHE A 218 11.58 1.82 2.12
CA PHE A 218 10.97 1.86 3.43
C PHE A 218 10.18 0.58 3.71
N GLY A 219 10.04 0.27 4.98
CA GLY A 219 9.31 -0.91 5.45
C GLY A 219 8.68 -0.70 6.82
N ALA A 220 7.67 -1.50 7.12
CA ALA A 220 7.07 -1.58 8.44
C ALA A 220 7.88 -2.50 9.36
N VAL A 221 7.64 -2.40 10.66
CA VAL A 221 8.22 -3.28 11.67
C VAL A 221 8.05 -4.76 11.29
N ARG A 222 9.16 -5.53 11.32
CA ARG A 222 9.24 -6.96 10.96
C ARG A 222 8.76 -7.30 9.55
N MET A 223 8.72 -6.31 8.65
CA MET A 223 8.42 -6.54 7.23
C MET A 223 9.62 -7.18 6.54
N PRO A 224 9.47 -8.33 5.83
CA PRO A 224 10.55 -8.93 5.07
C PRO A 224 11.21 -7.94 4.09
N LEU A 225 12.54 -8.00 3.96
CA LEU A 225 13.29 -7.01 3.18
C LEU A 225 12.91 -6.99 1.69
N ASP A 226 12.48 -8.11 1.13
CA ASP A 226 12.00 -8.22 -0.26
C ASP A 226 10.66 -7.50 -0.50
N LEU A 227 9.96 -7.10 0.56
CA LEU A 227 8.72 -6.31 0.52
C LEU A 227 8.96 -4.82 0.76
N TRP A 228 10.18 -4.40 1.13
CA TRP A 228 10.49 -2.98 1.26
C TRP A 228 10.33 -2.28 -0.08
N ALA A 229 9.64 -1.14 -0.08
CA ALA A 229 9.18 -0.47 -1.29
C ALA A 229 9.85 0.90 -1.49
N PRO A 230 9.96 1.39 -2.73
CA PRO A 230 10.30 2.77 -3.00
C PRO A 230 9.15 3.70 -2.61
N TRP A 231 9.48 4.95 -2.30
CA TRP A 231 8.51 6.02 -2.27
C TRP A 231 8.80 6.97 -3.42
N ARG A 232 7.81 7.22 -4.27
CA ARG A 232 7.93 8.01 -5.50
C ARG A 232 6.77 8.97 -5.62
N ASP A 233 6.88 9.89 -6.56
CA ASP A 233 5.80 10.71 -7.06
C ASP A 233 5.42 10.18 -8.45
N SER A 234 4.16 9.81 -8.64
CA SER A 234 3.66 9.25 -9.90
C SER A 234 3.72 10.24 -11.06
N ASP A 235 3.65 11.54 -10.80
CA ASP A 235 3.65 12.58 -11.83
C ASP A 235 5.05 12.93 -12.37
N GLN A 236 6.11 12.61 -11.65
CA GLN A 236 7.48 13.04 -11.97
C GLN A 236 8.31 12.05 -12.79
N GLY A 237 7.77 10.87 -13.10
CA GLY A 237 8.48 9.87 -13.89
C GLY A 237 9.54 9.07 -13.13
N ALA A 238 10.52 8.52 -13.86
CA ALA A 238 11.62 7.74 -13.27
C ALA A 238 12.77 8.66 -12.85
N HIS A 239 13.15 8.57 -11.58
CA HIS A 239 14.33 9.25 -11.04
C HIS A 239 15.34 8.20 -10.58
N ASP A 240 16.62 8.55 -10.62
CA ASP A 240 17.73 7.71 -10.17
C ASP A 240 18.70 8.51 -9.30
N GLY A 241 19.54 7.79 -8.55
CA GLY A 241 20.57 8.37 -7.71
C GLY A 241 20.03 9.35 -6.69
N LEU A 242 20.74 10.45 -6.45
CA LEU A 242 20.38 11.49 -5.47
C LEU A 242 18.99 12.09 -5.69
N SER A 243 18.49 12.10 -6.93
CA SER A 243 17.15 12.59 -7.23
C SER A 243 16.07 11.67 -6.68
N GLU A 244 16.25 10.34 -6.72
CA GLU A 244 15.32 9.38 -6.10
C GLU A 244 15.26 9.60 -4.58
N LEU A 245 16.44 9.66 -3.92
CA LEU A 245 16.51 9.90 -2.48
C LEU A 245 15.85 11.23 -2.10
N ARG A 246 16.18 12.31 -2.79
CA ARG A 246 15.66 13.64 -2.50
C ARG A 246 14.14 13.67 -2.58
N LEU A 247 13.56 13.20 -3.68
CA LEU A 247 12.12 13.19 -3.87
C LEU A 247 11.39 12.32 -2.86
N ALA A 248 11.97 11.16 -2.52
CA ALA A 248 11.41 10.30 -1.49
C ALA A 248 11.40 10.99 -0.11
N VAL A 249 12.50 11.64 0.28
CA VAL A 249 12.59 12.39 1.54
C VAL A 249 11.62 13.57 1.53
N GLU A 250 11.65 14.40 0.47
CA GLU A 250 10.81 15.60 0.35
C GLU A 250 9.31 15.28 0.30
N SER A 251 8.89 14.12 -0.18
CA SER A 251 7.48 13.74 -0.26
C SER A 251 7.02 12.86 0.92
N MET A 252 7.80 11.88 1.38
CA MET A 252 7.37 10.94 2.43
C MET A 252 7.62 11.45 3.85
N LEU A 253 8.75 12.16 4.06
CA LEU A 253 9.17 12.56 5.40
C LEU A 253 8.66 13.95 5.81
N GLN A 254 7.72 14.54 5.08
CA GLN A 254 7.00 15.72 5.56
C GLN A 254 6.22 15.37 6.84
N PRO A 255 6.21 16.22 7.88
CA PRO A 255 5.45 15.98 9.10
C PRO A 255 3.98 15.57 8.84
N ALA A 256 3.31 16.26 7.92
CA ALA A 256 1.93 15.95 7.53
C ALA A 256 1.77 14.53 6.97
N VAL A 257 2.71 14.09 6.12
CA VAL A 257 2.67 12.77 5.49
C VAL A 257 2.97 11.66 6.49
N VAL A 258 3.97 11.87 7.37
CA VAL A 258 4.29 10.91 8.45
C VAL A 258 3.08 10.69 9.35
N LEU A 259 2.39 11.77 9.75
CA LEU A 259 1.20 11.67 10.58
C LEU A 259 0.01 11.08 9.81
N ASP A 260 -0.17 11.40 8.55
CA ASP A 260 -1.24 10.80 7.74
C ASP A 260 -1.02 9.28 7.54
N ILE A 261 0.23 8.84 7.33
CA ILE A 261 0.58 7.41 7.29
C ILE A 261 0.25 6.73 8.62
N LEU A 262 0.59 7.35 9.74
CA LEU A 262 0.25 6.87 11.07
C LEU A 262 -1.28 6.77 11.24
N GLY A 263 -2.01 7.82 10.94
CA GLY A 263 -3.45 7.93 11.20
C GLY A 263 -4.32 7.06 10.30
N SER A 264 -4.01 7.04 8.99
CA SER A 264 -4.93 6.49 7.99
C SER A 264 -4.34 5.36 7.14
N PHE A 265 -3.02 5.22 7.04
CA PHE A 265 -2.35 4.34 6.10
C PHE A 265 -1.49 3.25 6.75
N THR A 266 -1.74 2.98 8.01
CA THR A 266 -1.15 1.89 8.78
C THR A 266 -2.26 0.95 9.26
N LEU A 267 -2.08 -0.36 9.02
CA LEU A 267 -3.01 -1.41 9.42
C LEU A 267 -2.27 -2.53 10.12
N PHE A 268 -2.99 -3.24 10.96
CA PHE A 268 -2.52 -4.50 11.55
C PHE A 268 -3.41 -5.62 11.07
N ALA A 269 -2.80 -6.72 10.64
CA ALA A 269 -3.51 -7.84 10.06
C ALA A 269 -2.99 -9.16 10.64
N THR A 270 -3.77 -10.22 10.53
CA THR A 270 -3.36 -11.56 10.88
C THR A 270 -3.09 -12.36 9.61
N ASP A 271 -1.85 -12.85 9.42
CA ASP A 271 -1.47 -13.64 8.26
C ASP A 271 -2.08 -15.07 8.31
N LYS A 272 -1.91 -15.81 7.20
CA LYS A 272 -2.38 -17.20 7.10
C LYS A 272 -1.76 -18.15 8.15
N LYS A 273 -0.62 -17.76 8.74
CA LYS A 273 0.05 -18.50 9.82
C LYS A 273 -0.36 -18.02 11.22
N ARG A 274 -1.41 -17.21 11.32
CA ARG A 274 -1.93 -16.59 12.55
C ARG A 274 -0.93 -15.67 13.26
N ARG A 275 0.01 -15.08 12.52
CA ARG A 275 0.93 -14.09 13.07
C ARG A 275 0.40 -12.70 12.78
N LYS A 276 0.49 -11.79 13.74
CA LYS A 276 0.22 -10.37 13.50
C LYS A 276 1.31 -9.80 12.62
N ILE A 277 0.90 -9.02 11.63
CA ILE A 277 1.77 -8.28 10.71
C ILE A 277 1.30 -6.83 10.65
N LYS A 278 2.25 -5.93 10.49
CA LYS A 278 1.98 -4.52 10.22
C LYS A 278 2.03 -4.27 8.72
N ILE A 279 1.06 -3.55 8.21
CA ILE A 279 0.94 -3.16 6.80
C ILE A 279 0.93 -1.64 6.73
N ILE A 280 1.76 -1.08 5.86
CA ILE A 280 1.75 0.34 5.50
C ILE A 280 1.51 0.50 4.00
N CYS A 281 0.97 1.64 3.59
CA CYS A 281 0.68 1.91 2.19
C CYS A 281 1.96 2.01 1.35
N ARG A 282 1.83 1.74 0.05
CA ARG A 282 2.79 2.16 -0.98
C ARG A 282 2.39 3.53 -1.51
N TYR A 283 3.32 4.25 -2.16
CA TYR A 283 3.08 5.63 -2.64
C TYR A 283 1.85 5.73 -3.56
N GLN A 284 1.68 4.80 -4.51
CA GLN A 284 0.52 4.80 -5.41
C GLN A 284 -0.82 4.57 -4.69
N GLN A 285 -0.80 3.83 -3.58
CA GLN A 285 -1.99 3.62 -2.74
C GLN A 285 -2.29 4.88 -1.92
N TYR A 286 -1.25 5.53 -1.39
CA TYR A 286 -1.35 6.77 -0.65
C TYR A 286 -1.93 7.89 -1.51
N GLU A 287 -1.37 8.12 -2.69
CA GLU A 287 -1.82 9.15 -3.63
C GLU A 287 -3.26 8.91 -4.07
N ALA A 288 -3.58 7.71 -4.59
CA ALA A 288 -4.91 7.42 -5.10
C ALA A 288 -5.99 7.46 -4.01
N ALA A 289 -5.71 6.99 -2.80
CA ALA A 289 -6.66 7.08 -1.69
C ALA A 289 -6.89 8.53 -1.26
N ASN A 290 -5.85 9.35 -1.20
CA ASN A 290 -5.97 10.78 -0.89
C ASN A 290 -6.74 11.53 -1.99
N GLN A 291 -6.51 11.24 -3.25
CA GLN A 291 -7.29 11.81 -4.36
C GLN A 291 -8.77 11.44 -4.27
N ILE A 292 -9.11 10.19 -3.90
CA ILE A 292 -10.50 9.78 -3.65
C ILE A 292 -11.10 10.62 -2.53
N VAL A 293 -10.40 10.74 -1.39
CA VAL A 293 -10.87 11.51 -0.23
C VAL A 293 -11.08 12.99 -0.59
N GLU A 294 -10.11 13.61 -1.25
CA GLU A 294 -10.19 15.01 -1.69
C GLU A 294 -11.38 15.23 -2.63
N ARG A 295 -11.58 14.35 -3.62
CA ARG A 295 -12.71 14.43 -4.56
C ARG A 295 -14.06 14.37 -3.85
N VAL A 296 -14.19 13.51 -2.84
CA VAL A 296 -15.40 13.42 -2.02
C VAL A 296 -15.60 14.67 -1.19
N LEU A 297 -14.55 15.25 -0.62
CA LEU A 297 -14.61 16.46 0.18
C LEU A 297 -15.00 17.70 -0.65
N VAL A 298 -14.42 17.85 -1.83
CA VAL A 298 -14.75 18.93 -2.79
C VAL A 298 -16.19 18.77 -3.28
N GLY A 299 -16.64 17.54 -3.53
CA GLY A 299 -18.06 17.22 -3.81
C GLY A 299 -18.59 17.60 -5.19
N LEU A 300 -17.80 18.25 -6.05
CA LEU A 300 -18.22 18.73 -7.38
C LEU A 300 -18.28 17.59 -8.39
N ILE A 301 -17.25 16.76 -8.45
CA ILE A 301 -17.12 15.66 -9.39
C ILE A 301 -17.38 14.36 -8.64
N LYS A 302 -18.42 13.61 -9.04
CA LYS A 302 -18.89 12.42 -8.31
C LYS A 302 -18.38 11.11 -8.88
N LYS A 303 -17.39 11.13 -9.74
CA LYS A 303 -16.81 9.92 -10.33
C LYS A 303 -15.29 10.04 -10.46
N GLY A 304 -14.61 8.89 -10.53
CA GLY A 304 -13.17 8.82 -10.72
C GLY A 304 -12.72 7.44 -11.16
N LEU A 305 -11.72 7.39 -12.05
CA LEU A 305 -11.10 6.17 -12.52
C LEU A 305 -9.68 6.05 -11.94
N ILE A 306 -9.41 4.94 -11.27
CA ILE A 306 -8.09 4.55 -10.77
C ILE A 306 -7.57 3.42 -11.67
N TRP A 307 -6.59 3.73 -12.49
CA TRP A 307 -5.97 2.79 -13.42
C TRP A 307 -4.67 2.25 -12.84
N HIS A 308 -4.76 1.27 -11.94
CA HIS A 308 -3.60 0.62 -11.36
C HIS A 308 -3.46 -0.81 -11.86
N PHE A 309 -2.27 -1.16 -12.33
CA PHE A 309 -1.97 -2.49 -12.88
C PHE A 309 -2.33 -3.61 -11.88
N GLN A 310 -2.60 -4.80 -12.39
CA GLN A 310 -2.92 -5.96 -11.58
C GLN A 310 -1.76 -6.30 -10.64
N GLY A 311 -2.05 -6.60 -9.36
CA GLY A 311 -1.02 -6.82 -8.34
C GLY A 311 -0.50 -5.56 -7.63
N SER A 312 -0.97 -4.35 -8.00
CA SER A 312 -0.59 -3.08 -7.35
C SER A 312 -1.13 -2.89 -5.92
N GLY A 313 -2.01 -3.79 -5.46
CA GLY A 313 -2.64 -3.70 -4.14
C GLY A 313 -3.91 -2.85 -4.10
N LYS A 314 -4.73 -2.86 -5.16
CA LYS A 314 -6.01 -2.13 -5.23
C LYS A 314 -6.95 -2.43 -4.05
N SER A 315 -6.99 -3.67 -3.56
CA SER A 315 -7.81 -4.04 -2.39
C SER A 315 -7.38 -3.28 -1.13
N LEU A 316 -6.07 -3.17 -0.87
CA LEU A 316 -5.54 -2.37 0.25
C LEU A 316 -5.81 -0.87 0.05
N LEU A 317 -5.72 -0.36 -1.19
CA LEU A 317 -6.07 1.02 -1.50
C LEU A 317 -7.53 1.31 -1.10
N MET A 318 -8.47 0.41 -1.44
CA MET A 318 -9.88 0.56 -1.03
C MET A 318 -10.03 0.54 0.49
N VAL A 319 -9.26 -0.30 1.20
CA VAL A 319 -9.24 -0.33 2.67
C VAL A 319 -8.79 1.01 3.24
N PHE A 320 -7.66 1.55 2.78
CA PHE A 320 -7.13 2.84 3.24
C PHE A 320 -8.10 4.00 2.95
N ALA A 321 -8.63 4.06 1.72
CA ALA A 321 -9.61 5.08 1.35
C ALA A 321 -10.87 4.98 2.22
N ALA A 322 -11.39 3.77 2.43
CA ALA A 322 -12.57 3.54 3.27
C ALA A 322 -12.34 3.96 4.71
N GLN A 323 -11.19 3.62 5.30
CA GLN A 323 -10.84 4.03 6.65
C GLN A 323 -10.76 5.55 6.78
N LYS A 324 -10.04 6.21 5.88
CA LYS A 324 -9.85 7.66 5.91
C LYS A 324 -11.17 8.42 5.69
N LEU A 325 -12.00 8.00 4.73
CA LEU A 325 -13.31 8.58 4.48
C LEU A 325 -14.22 8.47 5.71
N ARG A 326 -14.22 7.33 6.40
CA ARG A 326 -15.07 7.12 7.56
C ARG A 326 -14.66 7.92 8.78
N LEU A 327 -13.37 8.10 8.99
CA LEU A 327 -12.84 8.85 10.12
C LEU A 327 -12.89 10.37 9.88
N HIS A 328 -13.11 10.82 8.63
CA HIS A 328 -13.07 12.24 8.30
C HIS A 328 -14.25 13.02 8.90
N PRO A 329 -13.99 14.05 9.75
CA PRO A 329 -15.05 14.74 10.53
C PRO A 329 -16.15 15.35 9.65
N VAL A 330 -15.78 15.94 8.50
CA VAL A 330 -16.71 16.61 7.57
C VAL A 330 -17.72 15.64 6.97
N LEU A 331 -17.32 14.38 6.73
CA LEU A 331 -18.17 13.37 6.08
C LEU A 331 -19.16 12.70 7.05
N LYS A 332 -19.03 12.91 8.36
CA LYS A 332 -19.94 12.40 9.39
C LYS A 332 -20.25 10.91 9.25
N ASN A 333 -19.21 10.10 9.11
CA ASN A 333 -19.29 8.64 8.97
C ASN A 333 -20.17 8.21 7.77
N PRO A 334 -19.67 8.33 6.52
CA PRO A 334 -20.43 7.99 5.31
C PRO A 334 -20.69 6.49 5.19
N THR A 335 -21.66 6.12 4.32
CA THR A 335 -21.82 4.75 3.85
C THR A 335 -20.81 4.48 2.73
N ILE A 336 -20.00 3.42 2.88
CA ILE A 336 -19.04 2.99 1.85
C ILE A 336 -19.50 1.66 1.29
N ILE A 337 -19.55 1.54 -0.03
CA ILE A 337 -19.95 0.33 -0.73
C ILE A 337 -18.77 -0.14 -1.57
N ILE A 338 -18.27 -1.35 -1.28
CA ILE A 338 -17.26 -2.02 -2.08
C ILE A 338 -17.98 -3.01 -2.99
N VAL A 339 -17.89 -2.79 -4.29
CA VAL A 339 -18.51 -3.65 -5.30
C VAL A 339 -17.44 -4.48 -5.97
N VAL A 340 -17.59 -5.79 -5.93
CA VAL A 340 -16.69 -6.77 -6.55
C VAL A 340 -17.38 -7.52 -7.70
N ASP A 341 -16.59 -8.03 -8.64
CA ASP A 341 -17.11 -8.74 -9.83
C ASP A 341 -17.64 -10.15 -9.50
N ARG A 342 -16.94 -10.90 -8.65
CA ARG A 342 -17.22 -12.31 -8.37
C ARG A 342 -17.30 -12.61 -6.88
N ILE A 343 -18.06 -13.66 -6.55
CA ILE A 343 -18.19 -14.17 -5.17
C ILE A 343 -16.85 -14.59 -4.58
N ASP A 344 -15.95 -15.18 -5.38
CA ASP A 344 -14.60 -15.57 -4.93
C ASP A 344 -13.74 -14.34 -4.57
N LEU A 345 -13.90 -13.23 -5.31
CA LEU A 345 -13.25 -11.95 -5.01
C LEU A 345 -13.88 -11.26 -3.79
N ASP A 346 -15.20 -11.41 -3.60
CA ASP A 346 -15.90 -10.98 -2.38
C ASP A 346 -15.25 -11.61 -1.14
N THR A 347 -15.01 -12.91 -1.18
CA THR A 347 -14.34 -13.64 -0.09
C THR A 347 -12.90 -13.12 0.14
N GLN A 348 -12.14 -12.85 -0.93
CA GLN A 348 -10.77 -12.35 -0.82
C GLN A 348 -10.71 -10.92 -0.28
N ILE A 349 -11.55 -10.03 -0.79
CA ILE A 349 -11.64 -8.64 -0.32
C ILE A 349 -12.16 -8.60 1.12
N THR A 350 -13.23 -9.32 1.43
CA THR A 350 -13.74 -9.45 2.79
C THR A 350 -12.67 -9.99 3.74
N ALA A 351 -11.87 -10.99 3.30
CA ALA A 351 -10.75 -11.48 4.08
C ALA A 351 -9.67 -10.41 4.31
N THR A 352 -9.38 -9.58 3.31
CA THR A 352 -8.42 -8.46 3.44
C THR A 352 -8.90 -7.43 4.45
N PHE A 353 -10.17 -7.02 4.37
CA PHE A 353 -10.77 -6.07 5.31
C PHE A 353 -10.87 -6.66 6.72
N SER A 354 -11.28 -7.93 6.84
CA SER A 354 -11.37 -8.62 8.14
C SER A 354 -9.99 -8.87 8.75
N ALA A 355 -9.00 -9.21 7.93
CA ALA A 355 -7.62 -9.39 8.39
C ALA A 355 -7.00 -8.07 8.88
N ALA A 356 -7.45 -6.95 8.36
CA ALA A 356 -7.06 -5.60 8.79
C ALA A 356 -7.83 -5.10 10.03
N ASP A 357 -8.61 -5.94 10.68
CA ASP A 357 -9.41 -5.64 11.89
C ASP A 357 -10.27 -4.35 11.78
N ILE A 358 -10.75 -4.05 10.57
CA ILE A 358 -11.57 -2.85 10.33
C ILE A 358 -12.98 -3.05 10.89
N PRO A 359 -13.45 -2.18 11.76
CA PRO A 359 -14.77 -2.31 12.36
C PRO A 359 -15.90 -1.96 11.38
N ASN A 360 -17.09 -2.52 11.64
CA ASN A 360 -18.33 -2.19 10.93
C ASN A 360 -18.35 -2.59 9.44
N ILE A 361 -17.74 -3.70 9.08
CA ILE A 361 -17.87 -4.32 7.77
C ILE A 361 -19.09 -5.26 7.80
N VAL A 362 -19.92 -5.15 6.77
CA VAL A 362 -21.08 -6.03 6.60
C VAL A 362 -21.13 -6.53 5.16
N PRO A 363 -20.93 -7.84 4.93
CA PRO A 363 -21.21 -8.41 3.62
C PRO A 363 -22.72 -8.46 3.39
N ALA A 364 -23.18 -7.97 2.25
CA ALA A 364 -24.56 -8.17 1.83
C ALA A 364 -24.66 -9.51 1.09
N ALA A 365 -25.16 -10.54 1.76
CA ALA A 365 -25.20 -11.90 1.21
C ALA A 365 -26.25 -12.05 0.09
N THR A 366 -27.39 -11.38 0.21
CA THR A 366 -28.50 -11.45 -0.75
C THR A 366 -28.84 -10.08 -1.35
N ARG A 367 -29.66 -10.06 -2.41
CA ARG A 367 -30.18 -8.83 -3.01
C ARG A 367 -31.10 -8.07 -2.07
N GLU A 368 -31.98 -8.79 -1.41
CA GLU A 368 -32.96 -8.23 -0.45
C GLU A 368 -32.23 -7.60 0.73
N GLU A 369 -31.14 -8.22 1.18
CA GLU A 369 -30.32 -7.68 2.26
C GLU A 369 -29.63 -6.39 1.83
N LEU A 370 -29.04 -6.33 0.62
CA LEU A 370 -28.45 -5.12 0.07
C LEU A 370 -29.50 -4.01 -0.05
N GLN A 371 -30.68 -4.30 -0.62
CA GLN A 371 -31.75 -3.32 -0.78
C GLN A 371 -32.22 -2.80 0.59
N ARG A 372 -32.41 -3.68 1.57
CA ARG A 372 -32.79 -3.31 2.93
C ARG A 372 -31.73 -2.40 3.59
N MET A 373 -30.44 -2.74 3.46
CA MET A 373 -29.36 -1.91 4.00
C MET A 373 -29.31 -0.54 3.32
N LEU A 374 -29.47 -0.50 2.00
CA LEU A 374 -29.42 0.76 1.25
C LEU A 374 -30.66 1.62 1.45
N ALA A 375 -31.84 1.03 1.70
CA ALA A 375 -33.04 1.79 2.04
C ALA A 375 -32.96 2.47 3.41
N GLN A 376 -32.00 2.09 4.25
CA GLN A 376 -31.79 2.66 5.59
C GLN A 376 -30.54 3.57 5.61
N ASP A 377 -30.41 4.40 6.66
CA ASP A 377 -29.19 5.17 6.90
C ASP A 377 -28.12 4.28 7.59
N VAL A 378 -27.65 3.26 6.88
CA VAL A 378 -26.60 2.35 7.36
C VAL A 378 -25.25 2.96 7.11
N ARG A 379 -24.56 3.40 8.16
CA ARG A 379 -23.24 4.02 8.10
C ARG A 379 -22.14 2.99 8.34
N LYS A 380 -21.97 2.09 7.36
CA LYS A 380 -21.04 0.94 7.43
C LYS A 380 -20.27 0.80 6.13
N ILE A 381 -19.28 -0.10 6.12
CA ILE A 381 -18.63 -0.58 4.89
C ILE A 381 -19.42 -1.81 4.45
N ILE A 382 -20.13 -1.70 3.33
CA ILE A 382 -20.94 -2.77 2.73
C ILE A 382 -20.10 -3.39 1.61
N ILE A 383 -19.87 -4.70 1.67
CA ILE A 383 -19.23 -5.44 0.58
C ILE A 383 -20.31 -6.22 -0.17
N THR A 384 -20.31 -6.11 -1.50
CA THR A 384 -21.35 -6.71 -2.34
C THR A 384 -20.83 -7.01 -3.74
N THR A 385 -21.62 -7.76 -4.54
CA THR A 385 -21.32 -7.97 -5.96
C THR A 385 -22.24 -7.14 -6.84
N ILE A 386 -21.79 -6.79 -8.05
CA ILE A 386 -22.55 -5.98 -9.00
C ILE A 386 -23.90 -6.62 -9.36
N HIS A 387 -23.97 -7.95 -9.40
CA HIS A 387 -25.19 -8.69 -9.74
C HIS A 387 -26.34 -8.45 -8.75
N LYS A 388 -26.06 -8.03 -7.52
CA LYS A 388 -27.06 -7.74 -6.50
C LYS A 388 -27.85 -6.43 -6.76
N PHE A 389 -27.38 -5.60 -7.71
CA PHE A 389 -28.12 -4.44 -8.20
C PHE A 389 -29.09 -4.75 -9.36
N ALA A 390 -29.08 -5.98 -9.91
CA ALA A 390 -29.81 -6.35 -11.15
C ALA A 390 -31.31 -6.06 -11.12
N GLU A 391 -31.95 -6.16 -9.97
CA GLU A 391 -33.40 -6.02 -9.77
C GLU A 391 -33.73 -4.90 -8.78
N ALA A 392 -32.89 -3.85 -8.72
CA ALA A 392 -33.18 -2.69 -7.89
C ALA A 392 -34.47 -2.00 -8.39
N PRO A 393 -35.45 -1.76 -7.52
CA PRO A 393 -36.75 -1.15 -7.90
C PRO A 393 -36.64 0.38 -8.03
N GLY A 394 -35.71 0.89 -8.85
CA GLY A 394 -35.44 2.30 -8.99
C GLY A 394 -34.50 2.86 -7.92
N VAL A 395 -34.74 4.08 -7.44
CA VAL A 395 -33.89 4.74 -6.44
C VAL A 395 -34.02 4.05 -5.09
N LEU A 396 -32.90 3.50 -4.58
CA LEU A 396 -32.83 2.90 -3.25
C LEU A 396 -32.42 3.93 -2.19
N ASN A 397 -31.51 4.83 -2.54
CA ASN A 397 -31.06 5.88 -1.63
C ASN A 397 -30.55 7.10 -2.41
N ASP A 398 -30.98 8.29 -2.02
CA ASP A 398 -30.62 9.56 -2.66
C ASP A 398 -29.61 10.41 -1.85
N ARG A 399 -29.07 9.85 -0.75
CA ARG A 399 -28.07 10.54 0.06
C ARG A 399 -26.80 10.86 -0.73
N LYS A 400 -26.18 12.00 -0.40
CA LYS A 400 -24.95 12.50 -1.02
C LYS A 400 -23.68 11.96 -0.38
N ASN A 401 -23.77 11.35 0.80
CA ASN A 401 -22.64 10.80 1.54
C ASN A 401 -22.53 9.27 1.41
N ILE A 402 -22.81 8.75 0.22
CA ILE A 402 -22.58 7.37 -0.17
C ILE A 402 -21.40 7.34 -1.14
N ILE A 403 -20.40 6.51 -0.86
CA ILE A 403 -19.23 6.35 -1.69
C ILE A 403 -19.16 4.89 -2.16
N VAL A 404 -19.13 4.68 -3.47
CA VAL A 404 -19.05 3.37 -4.10
C VAL A 404 -17.68 3.21 -4.74
N MET A 405 -16.96 2.18 -4.36
CA MET A 405 -15.69 1.76 -4.98
C MET A 405 -15.90 0.41 -5.67
N VAL A 406 -15.65 0.37 -6.97
CA VAL A 406 -15.91 -0.79 -7.83
C VAL A 406 -14.58 -1.42 -8.24
N ASP A 407 -14.35 -2.65 -7.80
CA ASP A 407 -13.18 -3.42 -8.22
C ASP A 407 -13.43 -4.04 -9.59
N GLU A 408 -12.38 -4.23 -10.38
CA GLU A 408 -12.41 -4.70 -11.78
C GLU A 408 -13.47 -3.96 -12.61
N ALA A 409 -13.47 -2.62 -12.48
CA ALA A 409 -14.49 -1.72 -13.03
C ALA A 409 -14.75 -1.90 -14.54
N HIS A 410 -13.80 -2.46 -15.30
CA HIS A 410 -13.97 -2.77 -16.72
C HIS A 410 -15.02 -3.87 -16.98
N ARG A 411 -15.30 -4.75 -16.01
CA ARG A 411 -16.29 -5.84 -16.12
C ARG A 411 -17.69 -5.40 -15.73
N THR A 412 -17.82 -4.44 -14.84
CA THR A 412 -19.14 -3.97 -14.35
C THR A 412 -19.95 -3.20 -15.39
N GLN A 413 -19.37 -2.95 -16.57
CA GLN A 413 -20.03 -2.28 -17.68
C GLN A 413 -20.81 -3.25 -18.58
N GLU A 414 -20.79 -4.56 -18.30
CA GLU A 414 -21.55 -5.54 -19.06
C GLU A 414 -23.06 -5.36 -18.82
N GLY A 415 -23.74 -4.68 -19.77
CA GLY A 415 -25.19 -4.54 -19.80
C GLY A 415 -25.76 -3.52 -18.80
N ASP A 416 -26.99 -3.79 -18.36
CA ASP A 416 -27.82 -2.90 -17.53
C ASP A 416 -27.36 -2.74 -16.07
N LEU A 417 -26.45 -3.58 -15.57
CA LEU A 417 -26.12 -3.63 -14.13
C LEU A 417 -25.45 -2.34 -13.62
N GLY A 418 -24.48 -1.82 -14.36
CA GLY A 418 -23.82 -0.55 -13.99
C GLY A 418 -24.77 0.64 -14.08
N ARG A 419 -25.73 0.62 -15.02
CA ARG A 419 -26.79 1.63 -15.10
C ARG A 419 -27.74 1.54 -13.91
N LYS A 420 -28.20 0.35 -13.56
CA LYS A 420 -29.09 0.11 -12.41
C LYS A 420 -28.46 0.50 -11.08
N MET A 421 -27.16 0.27 -10.91
CA MET A 421 -26.45 0.74 -9.72
C MET A 421 -26.47 2.27 -9.62
N ARG A 422 -26.25 2.98 -10.72
CA ARG A 422 -26.32 4.46 -10.75
C ARG A 422 -27.74 4.97 -10.53
N GLU A 423 -28.73 4.31 -11.09
CA GLU A 423 -30.16 4.64 -10.87
C GLU A 423 -30.57 4.40 -9.41
N ALA A 424 -30.07 3.33 -8.80
CA ALA A 424 -30.34 3.01 -7.39
C ALA A 424 -29.69 4.02 -6.43
N LEU A 425 -28.56 4.63 -6.81
CA LEU A 425 -27.75 5.55 -5.98
C LEU A 425 -27.37 6.82 -6.76
N PRO A 426 -28.35 7.68 -7.13
CA PRO A 426 -28.13 8.79 -8.08
C PRO A 426 -27.20 9.88 -7.59
N ASN A 427 -27.05 10.03 -6.28
CA ASN A 427 -26.19 11.05 -5.67
C ASN A 427 -24.87 10.52 -5.12
N ALA A 428 -24.61 9.22 -5.22
CA ALA A 428 -23.39 8.60 -4.72
C ALA A 428 -22.13 9.00 -5.53
N PHE A 429 -20.99 8.99 -4.86
CA PHE A 429 -19.69 9.03 -5.52
C PHE A 429 -19.36 7.63 -6.06
N LEU A 430 -18.83 7.56 -7.29
CA LEU A 430 -18.52 6.32 -7.98
C LEU A 430 -17.05 6.28 -8.41
N PHE A 431 -16.25 5.44 -7.78
CA PHE A 431 -14.85 5.23 -8.13
C PHE A 431 -14.65 3.85 -8.74
N GLY A 432 -14.12 3.79 -9.95
CA GLY A 432 -13.77 2.53 -10.62
C GLY A 432 -12.27 2.25 -10.46
N LEU A 433 -11.93 1.04 -10.00
CA LEU A 433 -10.56 0.56 -9.89
C LEU A 433 -10.35 -0.58 -10.89
N THR A 434 -9.33 -0.48 -11.74
CA THR A 434 -9.05 -1.53 -12.72
C THR A 434 -7.60 -1.51 -13.18
N GLY A 435 -7.05 -2.67 -13.54
CA GLY A 435 -5.73 -2.78 -14.18
C GLY A 435 -5.79 -2.72 -15.71
N THR A 436 -6.96 -2.93 -16.28
CA THR A 436 -7.17 -3.08 -17.74
C THR A 436 -8.41 -2.34 -18.20
N PRO A 437 -8.39 -0.97 -18.18
CA PRO A 437 -9.54 -0.19 -18.62
C PRO A 437 -9.83 -0.46 -20.11
N ILE A 438 -11.09 -0.59 -20.44
CA ILE A 438 -11.55 -0.82 -21.82
C ILE A 438 -11.90 0.53 -22.44
N ASN A 439 -11.39 0.76 -23.66
CA ASN A 439 -11.71 1.93 -24.49
C ASN A 439 -12.28 1.45 -25.85
N ARG A 440 -13.54 1.04 -25.86
CA ARG A 440 -14.28 0.63 -27.07
C ARG A 440 -15.60 1.39 -27.14
N ALA A 441 -16.15 1.52 -28.36
CA ALA A 441 -17.40 2.27 -28.57
C ALA A 441 -18.60 1.69 -27.83
N ASP A 442 -18.65 0.37 -27.68
CA ASP A 442 -19.70 -0.38 -26.99
C ASP A 442 -19.46 -0.53 -25.48
N ARG A 443 -18.18 -0.45 -25.05
CA ARG A 443 -17.76 -0.63 -23.65
C ARG A 443 -16.60 0.30 -23.33
N ASN A 444 -16.84 1.33 -22.54
CA ASN A 444 -15.83 2.33 -22.24
C ASN A 444 -15.74 2.65 -20.75
N THR A 445 -14.67 2.16 -20.10
CA THR A 445 -14.40 2.38 -18.68
C THR A 445 -14.19 3.86 -18.35
N PHE A 446 -13.60 4.61 -19.29
CA PHE A 446 -13.36 6.04 -19.13
C PHE A 446 -14.67 6.85 -19.14
N TRP A 447 -15.67 6.47 -19.94
CA TRP A 447 -16.99 7.12 -19.90
C TRP A 447 -17.75 6.84 -18.60
N ALA A 448 -17.64 5.61 -18.12
CA ALA A 448 -18.39 5.19 -16.93
C ALA A 448 -17.83 5.82 -15.64
N PHE A 449 -16.51 5.84 -15.48
CA PHE A 449 -15.85 6.23 -14.23
C PHE A 449 -14.93 7.45 -14.38
N GLY A 450 -14.35 7.70 -15.55
CA GLY A 450 -13.51 8.87 -15.79
C GLY A 450 -14.29 10.17 -15.79
N ALA A 451 -13.69 11.24 -15.30
CA ALA A 451 -14.23 12.58 -15.39
C ALA A 451 -13.57 13.37 -16.53
N ALA A 452 -14.30 14.30 -17.11
CA ALA A 452 -13.78 15.14 -18.20
C ALA A 452 -12.66 16.09 -17.72
N GLU A 453 -12.71 16.43 -16.43
CA GLU A 453 -11.75 17.29 -15.75
C GLU A 453 -10.42 16.57 -15.45
N ASP A 454 -10.42 15.25 -15.45
CA ASP A 454 -9.22 14.45 -15.22
C ASP A 454 -8.36 14.42 -16.50
N LYS A 455 -7.07 14.73 -16.35
CA LYS A 455 -6.12 14.60 -17.45
C LYS A 455 -6.11 13.17 -17.97
N ASN A 456 -6.42 12.97 -19.24
CA ASN A 456 -6.55 11.65 -19.88
C ASN A 456 -7.70 10.77 -19.35
N GLY A 457 -8.66 11.33 -18.61
CA GLY A 457 -9.86 10.64 -18.13
C GLY A 457 -9.65 9.66 -16.97
N TYR A 458 -8.54 9.77 -16.24
CA TYR A 458 -8.30 9.01 -15.00
C TYR A 458 -7.71 9.89 -13.90
N MET A 459 -8.00 9.58 -12.64
CA MET A 459 -7.48 10.29 -11.47
C MET A 459 -6.04 9.89 -11.15
N SER A 460 -5.78 8.58 -11.14
CA SER A 460 -4.51 8.00 -10.77
C SER A 460 -4.14 6.88 -11.73
N ARG A 461 -2.85 6.76 -12.02
CA ARG A 461 -2.30 5.70 -12.87
C ARG A 461 -1.08 5.09 -12.20
N TYR A 462 -1.02 3.76 -12.25
CA TYR A 462 0.17 2.97 -11.92
C TYR A 462 0.33 1.89 -12.98
N SER A 463 1.28 2.08 -13.86
CA SER A 463 1.45 1.26 -15.06
C SER A 463 2.14 -0.08 -14.78
N PHE A 464 2.15 -0.95 -15.79
CA PHE A 464 2.90 -2.22 -15.76
C PHE A 464 4.41 -1.98 -15.64
N GLU A 465 4.93 -1.00 -16.38
CA GLU A 465 6.36 -0.63 -16.38
C GLU A 465 6.79 -0.13 -14.99
N GLU A 466 5.97 0.70 -14.36
CA GLU A 466 6.20 1.17 -12.99
C GLU A 466 6.17 0.02 -12.00
N SER A 467 5.23 -0.89 -12.16
CA SER A 467 5.10 -2.08 -11.30
C SER A 467 6.32 -3.00 -11.39
N ILE A 468 6.91 -3.18 -12.58
CA ILE A 468 8.15 -3.95 -12.77
C ILE A 468 9.34 -3.20 -12.17
N ARG A 469 9.46 -1.89 -12.44
CA ARG A 469 10.52 -1.04 -11.90
C ARG A 469 10.57 -1.06 -10.38
N ASP A 470 9.41 -1.02 -9.75
CA ASP A 470 9.25 -1.04 -8.30
C ASP A 470 9.34 -2.47 -7.70
N LYS A 471 9.56 -3.49 -8.55
CA LYS A 471 9.58 -4.92 -8.18
C LYS A 471 8.28 -5.41 -7.53
N ALA A 472 7.19 -4.71 -7.74
CA ALA A 472 5.86 -5.11 -7.29
C ALA A 472 5.28 -6.25 -8.15
N THR A 473 5.72 -6.34 -9.40
CA THR A 473 5.34 -7.38 -10.36
C THR A 473 6.58 -7.90 -11.07
N LEU A 474 6.61 -9.19 -11.36
CA LEU A 474 7.69 -9.78 -12.15
C LEU A 474 7.50 -9.47 -13.64
N PRO A 475 8.59 -9.24 -14.39
CA PRO A 475 8.51 -9.08 -15.83
C PRO A 475 7.98 -10.36 -16.49
N LEU A 476 7.09 -10.18 -17.46
CA LEU A 476 6.60 -11.27 -18.28
C LEU A 476 7.55 -11.47 -19.47
N HIS A 477 8.08 -12.68 -19.62
CA HIS A 477 8.83 -13.09 -20.79
C HIS A 477 7.89 -13.78 -21.76
N PHE A 478 7.72 -13.21 -22.95
CA PHE A 478 6.91 -13.78 -24.01
C PHE A 478 7.79 -14.49 -25.03
N GLU A 479 7.53 -15.78 -25.25
CA GLU A 479 8.15 -16.59 -26.28
C GLU A 479 7.07 -17.05 -27.25
N ALA A 480 7.07 -16.48 -28.47
CA ALA A 480 6.12 -16.87 -29.50
C ALA A 480 6.49 -18.25 -30.05
N ARG A 481 5.59 -19.22 -29.94
CA ARG A 481 5.75 -20.55 -30.48
C ARG A 481 4.68 -20.81 -31.53
N LEU A 482 5.13 -20.94 -32.78
CA LEU A 482 4.25 -21.21 -33.91
C LEU A 482 4.04 -22.72 -34.02
N VAL A 483 2.83 -23.18 -33.76
CA VAL A 483 2.42 -24.53 -34.10
C VAL A 483 2.03 -24.52 -35.57
N GLN A 484 2.86 -25.15 -36.40
CA GLN A 484 2.56 -25.30 -37.84
C GLN A 484 1.32 -26.15 -38.00
N LEU A 485 0.27 -25.57 -38.55
CA LEU A 485 -0.86 -26.30 -39.09
C LEU A 485 -0.43 -26.91 -40.45
N ARG A 486 0.02 -28.15 -40.44
CA ARG A 486 0.08 -28.92 -41.68
C ARG A 486 -1.33 -29.33 -42.02
N VAL A 487 -2.00 -28.52 -42.79
CA VAL A 487 -3.25 -28.88 -43.46
C VAL A 487 -2.85 -29.60 -44.71
N ASP A 488 -3.06 -30.91 -44.75
CA ASP A 488 -2.95 -31.67 -45.99
C ASP A 488 -4.14 -31.28 -46.86
N LYS A 489 -3.92 -30.28 -47.73
CA LYS A 489 -4.96 -29.76 -48.62
C LYS A 489 -5.51 -30.83 -49.54
N VAL A 490 -4.66 -31.74 -50.02
CA VAL A 490 -5.06 -32.78 -50.95
C VAL A 490 -6.02 -33.77 -50.27
N ALA A 491 -5.66 -34.23 -49.06
CA ALA A 491 -6.52 -35.13 -48.29
C ALA A 491 -7.88 -34.50 -47.88
N ILE A 492 -7.88 -33.19 -47.60
CA ILE A 492 -9.10 -32.46 -47.27
C ILE A 492 -9.96 -32.23 -48.49
N ASP A 493 -9.37 -31.86 -49.62
CA ASP A 493 -10.09 -31.65 -50.87
C ASP A 493 -10.67 -32.97 -51.40
N GLU A 494 -9.93 -34.10 -51.33
CA GLU A 494 -10.44 -35.45 -51.65
C GLU A 494 -11.56 -35.89 -50.70
N ALA A 495 -11.41 -35.69 -49.38
CA ALA A 495 -12.46 -36.01 -48.42
C ALA A 495 -13.71 -35.15 -48.64
N PHE A 496 -13.54 -33.87 -48.97
CA PHE A 496 -14.64 -32.96 -49.27
C PHE A 496 -15.37 -33.37 -50.55
N GLN A 497 -14.64 -33.68 -51.61
CA GLN A 497 -15.22 -34.17 -52.85
C GLN A 497 -16.00 -35.50 -52.66
N ASN A 498 -15.43 -36.43 -51.88
CA ASN A 498 -16.10 -37.69 -51.57
C ASN A 498 -17.38 -37.54 -50.74
N ILE A 499 -17.44 -36.54 -49.87
CA ILE A 499 -18.64 -36.28 -49.05
C ILE A 499 -19.69 -35.49 -49.84
N THR A 500 -19.28 -34.61 -50.75
CA THR A 500 -20.17 -33.71 -51.49
C THR A 500 -20.62 -34.25 -52.84
N SER A 501 -20.08 -35.42 -53.31
CA SER A 501 -20.39 -35.99 -54.60
C SER A 501 -21.89 -36.29 -54.84
N ASP A 502 -22.64 -36.59 -53.78
CA ASP A 502 -24.04 -36.93 -53.80
C ASP A 502 -24.97 -35.87 -53.16
N MET A 503 -24.40 -34.66 -52.82
CA MET A 503 -25.14 -33.58 -52.16
C MET A 503 -25.61 -32.51 -53.17
N ALA A 504 -26.70 -31.80 -52.84
CA ALA A 504 -27.14 -30.64 -53.59
C ALA A 504 -26.11 -29.47 -53.44
N GLU A 505 -25.96 -28.64 -54.47
CA GLU A 505 -24.98 -27.55 -54.49
C GLU A 505 -25.11 -26.58 -53.31
N GLU A 506 -26.33 -26.34 -52.83
CA GLU A 506 -26.60 -25.47 -51.69
C GLU A 506 -26.07 -26.06 -50.37
N ASP A 507 -26.27 -27.37 -50.15
CA ASP A 507 -25.79 -28.09 -48.97
C ASP A 507 -24.27 -28.22 -48.96
N ALA A 508 -23.65 -28.43 -50.13
CA ALA A 508 -22.20 -28.47 -50.28
C ALA A 508 -21.57 -27.09 -49.99
N ALA A 509 -22.22 -25.99 -50.35
CA ALA A 509 -21.77 -24.63 -50.04
C ALA A 509 -21.88 -24.32 -48.55
N GLU A 510 -22.91 -24.81 -47.87
CA GLU A 510 -23.06 -24.65 -46.41
C GLU A 510 -22.04 -25.47 -45.62
N LEU A 511 -21.77 -26.70 -46.06
CA LEU A 511 -20.73 -27.57 -45.51
C LEU A 511 -19.34 -26.96 -45.71
N SER A 512 -19.05 -26.34 -46.84
CA SER A 512 -17.83 -25.61 -47.13
C SER A 512 -17.65 -24.41 -46.17
N LYS A 513 -18.70 -23.64 -45.92
CA LYS A 513 -18.70 -22.54 -44.94
C LYS A 513 -18.50 -23.03 -43.52
N MET A 514 -19.02 -24.19 -43.16
CA MET A 514 -18.80 -24.80 -41.83
C MET A 514 -17.37 -25.33 -41.67
N ALA A 515 -16.83 -26.00 -42.69
CA ALA A 515 -15.45 -26.51 -42.67
C ALA A 515 -14.39 -25.39 -42.66
N ALA A 516 -14.67 -24.27 -43.33
CA ALA A 516 -13.80 -23.10 -43.37
C ALA A 516 -13.78 -22.28 -42.05
N LYS A 517 -14.64 -22.60 -41.08
CA LYS A 517 -14.58 -21.90 -39.79
C LYS A 517 -13.29 -22.26 -39.06
N MET A 518 -12.43 -21.28 -38.89
CA MET A 518 -11.13 -21.35 -38.15
C MET A 518 -11.27 -22.13 -36.82
N GLY A 519 -12.42 -22.08 -36.18
CA GLY A 519 -12.72 -22.79 -34.94
C GLY A 519 -12.65 -24.33 -35.02
N VAL A 520 -12.89 -24.94 -36.18
CA VAL A 520 -12.79 -26.40 -36.37
C VAL A 520 -11.31 -26.80 -36.48
N LEU A 521 -10.53 -26.04 -37.24
CA LEU A 521 -9.07 -26.25 -37.40
C LEU A 521 -8.32 -26.06 -36.07
N VAL A 522 -8.74 -25.09 -35.28
CA VAL A 522 -8.14 -24.81 -33.97
C VAL A 522 -8.37 -25.95 -32.96
N LYS A 523 -9.52 -26.67 -33.08
CA LYS A 523 -9.92 -27.75 -32.16
C LYS A 523 -9.49 -29.16 -32.61
N SER A 524 -8.67 -29.28 -33.67
CA SER A 524 -8.25 -30.62 -34.14
C SER A 524 -7.45 -31.34 -33.04
N PRO A 525 -7.74 -32.64 -32.79
CA PRO A 525 -7.09 -33.42 -31.75
C PRO A 525 -5.56 -33.47 -31.91
N GLU A 526 -5.10 -33.48 -33.14
CA GLU A 526 -3.69 -33.56 -33.49
C GLU A 526 -2.93 -32.28 -33.14
N ARG A 527 -3.53 -31.12 -33.41
CA ARG A 527 -3.01 -29.83 -32.99
C ARG A 527 -2.98 -29.68 -31.49
N ILE A 528 -4.04 -30.10 -30.80
CA ILE A 528 -4.10 -30.07 -29.33
C ILE A 528 -3.00 -30.96 -28.75
N ARG A 529 -2.77 -32.18 -29.29
CA ARG A 529 -1.66 -33.03 -28.82
C ARG A 529 -0.30 -32.37 -29.03
N THR A 530 -0.07 -31.74 -30.17
CA THR A 530 1.18 -31.03 -30.47
C THR A 530 1.41 -29.87 -29.52
N LEU A 531 0.37 -29.06 -29.26
CA LEU A 531 0.40 -27.98 -28.28
C LEU A 531 0.70 -28.48 -26.88
N VAL A 532 0.00 -29.54 -26.43
CA VAL A 532 0.20 -30.10 -25.09
C VAL A 532 1.62 -30.66 -24.95
N LYS A 533 2.13 -31.34 -25.99
CA LYS A 533 3.50 -31.86 -26.00
C LYS A 533 4.52 -30.72 -25.87
N ASP A 534 4.36 -29.66 -26.67
CA ASP A 534 5.25 -28.48 -26.60
C ASP A 534 5.19 -27.77 -25.23
N ILE A 535 4.00 -27.61 -24.64
CA ILE A 535 3.83 -27.04 -23.30
C ILE A 535 4.57 -27.90 -22.25
N VAL A 536 4.40 -29.23 -22.31
CA VAL A 536 5.02 -30.15 -21.35
C VAL A 536 6.53 -30.13 -21.49
N GLU A 537 7.07 -30.20 -22.71
CA GLU A 537 8.50 -30.14 -22.99
C GLU A 537 9.11 -28.81 -22.52
N HIS A 538 8.43 -27.70 -22.82
CA HIS A 538 8.85 -26.38 -22.35
C HIS A 538 8.90 -26.28 -20.83
N TYR A 539 7.86 -26.76 -20.15
CA TYR A 539 7.81 -26.79 -18.69
C TYR A 539 8.92 -27.65 -18.08
N GLN A 540 9.19 -28.81 -18.68
CA GLN A 540 10.25 -29.72 -18.22
C GLN A 540 11.65 -29.13 -18.43
N THR A 541 11.88 -28.43 -19.53
CA THR A 541 13.19 -27.88 -19.88
C THR A 541 13.46 -26.55 -19.19
N LYS A 542 12.54 -25.59 -19.27
CA LYS A 542 12.72 -24.24 -18.71
C LYS A 542 12.18 -24.08 -17.28
N GLY A 543 11.15 -24.81 -16.88
CA GLY A 543 10.62 -24.77 -15.50
C GLY A 543 11.60 -25.32 -14.44
N ARG A 544 12.60 -26.10 -14.83
CA ARG A 544 13.69 -26.56 -13.93
C ARG A 544 14.81 -25.52 -13.78
N THR A 545 15.06 -24.69 -14.78
CA THR A 545 16.12 -23.66 -14.76
C THR A 545 15.76 -22.47 -13.87
N THR A 546 14.49 -22.12 -13.71
CA THR A 546 14.04 -21.05 -12.81
C THR A 546 14.11 -21.42 -11.32
N ARG A 547 14.28 -22.71 -10.97
CA ARG A 547 14.54 -23.10 -9.57
C ARG A 547 16.00 -22.89 -9.13
N CYS A 548 16.92 -22.61 -10.03
CA CYS A 548 18.36 -22.43 -9.72
C CYS A 548 18.75 -21.00 -9.31
N CYS A 549 17.86 -20.01 -9.37
CA CYS A 549 18.14 -18.65 -8.92
C CYS A 549 17.45 -18.33 -7.58
N ARG A 550 17.56 -19.26 -6.61
CA ARG A 550 17.42 -18.86 -5.19
C ARG A 550 18.81 -18.44 -4.72
N PRO A 551 18.98 -17.26 -4.10
CA PRO A 551 20.22 -16.96 -3.39
C PRO A 551 20.46 -18.07 -2.36
N SER A 552 21.67 -18.57 -2.33
CA SER A 552 22.14 -19.61 -1.42
C SER A 552 22.06 -19.09 0.02
N ALA A 553 20.97 -19.36 0.72
CA ALA A 553 20.99 -19.43 2.17
C ALA A 553 21.78 -20.68 2.55
N GLY A 554 22.75 -20.51 3.44
CA GLY A 554 23.82 -21.42 3.78
C GLY A 554 23.46 -22.90 3.81
N ARG A 555 24.26 -23.68 3.12
CA ARG A 555 24.36 -25.11 3.33
C ARG A 555 24.94 -25.37 4.72
N THR A 556 24.12 -25.84 5.63
CA THR A 556 24.61 -26.72 6.70
C THR A 556 24.64 -28.12 6.12
N ASP A 557 25.87 -28.62 5.89
CA ASP A 557 26.12 -30.01 5.57
C ASP A 557 25.67 -30.91 6.74
N LEU A 558 24.60 -31.62 6.53
CA LEU A 558 24.27 -32.80 7.30
C LEU A 558 24.50 -34.01 6.39
N SER A 559 25.70 -34.58 6.48
CA SER A 559 26.01 -35.89 5.97
C SER A 559 25.19 -36.96 6.71
N PRO A 560 24.61 -37.94 6.01
CA PRO A 560 23.93 -39.06 6.69
C PRO A 560 24.96 -40.00 7.31
N ALA A 561 24.88 -40.18 8.62
CA ALA A 561 25.59 -41.22 9.32
C ALA A 561 25.14 -42.61 8.81
N ARG A 562 26.11 -43.42 8.36
CA ARG A 562 25.91 -44.84 8.08
C ARG A 562 25.55 -45.57 9.38
N ALA A 563 24.42 -46.24 9.36
CA ALA A 563 24.15 -47.29 10.32
C ALA A 563 24.94 -48.52 9.96
N THR A 564 25.81 -48.95 10.86
CA THR A 564 26.38 -50.33 10.92
C THR A 564 26.19 -50.84 12.33
N GLY A 565 25.59 -52.02 12.43
CA GLY A 565 25.47 -52.82 13.64
C GLY A 565 24.06 -53.06 14.06
#